data_d6519aa692d7e47e78bbc9b9de4193ab
#
_entry.id   d6519aa692d7e47e78bbc9b9de4193ab
#
_cell.length_a   1.000
_cell.length_b   1.000
_cell.length_c   1.000
_cell.angle_alpha   90.00
_cell.angle_beta   90.00
_cell.angle_gamma   90.00
#
_symmetry.space_group_name_H-M   'P 1'
#
loop_
_entity.id
_entity.type
_entity.pdbx_description
1 polymer ?
#
loop_
_entity_poly.entity_id
_entity_poly.type
_entity_poly.pdbx_seq_one_letter_code
_entity_poly.pdbx_strand_id
1 'polypeptide(L)'
;MGSALDVHRLHFAFTVTFHYLFPQLTMGLALLIVILKTMALRTGDEHYNHSARFWAKIFGINFALGVVTGIPMEFQFGTNWAEFSKAAGGVIGQTLAMEGIFSFFLESSFLGLFLFGERLLGPVGHWFAGLLVFIGSWLSGYLIVATDAWMQYPTGYRLLPSGEIELASFWALLLNPWALAQYAHNMIGAVQTGCFVMAAVGAFYLLARRDLFYAKTFVRVGVTVGVIAAVVQLVPTGDIQGVMIARHQPVTLAAMEGLFRSQDGAPLAILGQPDIANGKLDNPLQVPSMLSFLTYREWSAQVRGLDAFPQDQWPDKIELLYYSYHVMVGLGTLFIAIMALSAILLWRNKLFEARWMLWILMLSVPLPYVANTAGWLTAELGRQPWLIYGLMRTVHGISPRVVAGSAWFTLIGFMGMYTLLSILWLFLVYREIEQGPELREKLRTAVPAPVTADYGDI
;
A
#
# COMPACT_ATOMS: atom_id res chain seq x y z
N MET A 1 30.55 -12.41 0.28
CA MET A 1 29.67 -11.50 1.05
C MET A 1 29.39 -10.32 0.14
N GLY A 2 28.12 -9.90 0.01
CA GLY A 2 27.74 -8.76 -0.82
C GLY A 2 28.43 -7.46 -0.39
N SER A 3 28.47 -6.47 -1.27
CA SER A 3 28.97 -5.14 -0.94
C SER A 3 28.16 -4.52 0.22
N ALA A 4 28.72 -3.54 0.94
CA ALA A 4 27.96 -2.84 1.98
C ALA A 4 26.65 -2.26 1.42
N LEU A 5 26.69 -1.75 0.19
CA LEU A 5 25.50 -1.24 -0.52
C LEU A 5 24.41 -2.30 -0.66
N ASP A 6 24.75 -3.53 -1.08
CA ASP A 6 23.75 -4.59 -1.26
C ASP A 6 23.05 -4.94 0.07
N VAL A 7 23.82 -4.95 1.17
CA VAL A 7 23.27 -5.25 2.49
C VAL A 7 22.38 -4.10 2.99
N HIS A 8 22.75 -2.85 2.79
CA HIS A 8 21.90 -1.70 3.14
C HIS A 8 20.61 -1.70 2.33
N ARG A 9 20.67 -1.96 1.03
CA ARG A 9 19.48 -2.09 0.17
C ARG A 9 18.57 -3.23 0.62
N LEU A 10 19.15 -4.41 0.89
CA LEU A 10 18.38 -5.57 1.37
C LEU A 10 17.73 -5.28 2.73
N HIS A 11 18.46 -4.63 3.64
CA HIS A 11 17.96 -4.27 4.95
C HIS A 11 16.76 -3.33 4.84
N PHE A 12 16.90 -2.26 4.09
CA PHE A 12 15.78 -1.32 3.89
C PHE A 12 14.60 -1.98 3.17
N ALA A 13 14.86 -2.75 2.09
CA ALA A 13 13.81 -3.46 1.37
C ALA A 13 13.04 -4.43 2.27
N PHE A 14 13.73 -5.15 3.16
CA PHE A 14 13.08 -6.05 4.12
C PHE A 14 12.22 -5.28 5.11
N THR A 15 12.75 -4.24 5.74
CA THR A 15 12.04 -3.49 6.79
C THR A 15 10.84 -2.72 6.24
N VAL A 16 10.99 -2.06 5.08
CA VAL A 16 9.87 -1.32 4.46
C VAL A 16 8.80 -2.26 3.96
N THR A 17 9.17 -3.38 3.32
CA THR A 17 8.19 -4.38 2.84
C THR A 17 7.38 -4.96 3.99
N PHE A 18 8.03 -5.27 5.10
CA PHE A 18 7.32 -5.78 6.27
C PHE A 18 6.41 -4.72 6.90
N HIS A 19 6.91 -3.50 7.06
CA HIS A 19 6.16 -2.41 7.67
C HIS A 19 4.89 -2.08 6.90
N TYR A 20 4.96 -1.89 5.58
CA TYR A 20 3.80 -1.36 4.86
C TYR A 20 2.64 -2.37 4.73
N LEU A 21 2.86 -3.65 5.05
CA LEU A 21 1.76 -4.64 5.12
C LEU A 21 0.65 -4.20 6.10
N PHE A 22 1.02 -3.53 7.18
CA PHE A 22 0.06 -3.04 8.18
C PHE A 22 -0.66 -1.77 7.72
N PRO A 23 0.00 -0.66 7.34
CA PRO A 23 -0.65 0.52 6.78
C PRO A 23 -1.56 0.20 5.59
N GLN A 24 -1.15 -0.68 4.70
CA GLN A 24 -1.95 -1.10 3.55
C GLN A 24 -3.32 -1.64 3.96
N LEU A 25 -3.39 -2.46 5.00
CA LEU A 25 -4.66 -2.97 5.51
C LEU A 25 -5.41 -1.89 6.31
N THR A 26 -4.74 -1.14 7.19
CA THR A 26 -5.40 -0.12 8.01
C THR A 26 -6.04 0.97 7.16
N MET A 27 -5.38 1.48 6.15
CA MET A 27 -5.91 2.52 5.26
C MET A 27 -7.14 2.04 4.49
N GLY A 28 -7.14 0.78 4.02
CA GLY A 28 -8.30 0.17 3.37
C GLY A 28 -9.45 -0.05 4.35
N LEU A 29 -9.18 -0.60 5.53
CA LEU A 29 -10.19 -0.83 6.57
C LEU A 29 -10.77 0.47 7.11
N ALA A 30 -9.99 1.54 7.25
CA ALA A 30 -10.47 2.84 7.71
C ALA A 30 -11.66 3.33 6.86
N LEU A 31 -11.54 3.27 5.54
CA LEU A 31 -12.62 3.61 4.61
C LEU A 31 -13.85 2.69 4.81
N LEU A 32 -13.63 1.38 4.86
CA LEU A 32 -14.72 0.40 5.00
C LEU A 32 -15.46 0.55 6.34
N ILE A 33 -14.73 0.88 7.41
CA ILE A 33 -15.32 1.18 8.73
C ILE A 33 -16.18 2.44 8.67
N VAL A 34 -15.71 3.52 8.02
CA VAL A 34 -16.51 4.74 7.82
C VAL A 34 -17.78 4.44 7.00
N ILE A 35 -17.68 3.60 5.97
CA ILE A 35 -18.86 3.15 5.20
C ILE A 35 -19.87 2.43 6.11
N LEU A 36 -19.42 1.45 6.92
CA LEU A 36 -20.29 0.72 7.84
C LEU A 36 -20.94 1.66 8.89
N LYS A 37 -20.16 2.59 9.47
CA LYS A 37 -20.68 3.59 10.42
C LYS A 37 -21.69 4.53 9.75
N THR A 38 -21.46 4.91 8.50
CA THR A 38 -22.40 5.72 7.71
C THR A 38 -23.70 4.96 7.44
N MET A 39 -23.61 3.66 7.14
CA MET A 39 -24.78 2.79 6.97
C MET A 39 -25.56 2.68 8.29
N ALA A 40 -24.89 2.50 9.43
CA ALA A 40 -25.53 2.49 10.75
C ALA A 40 -26.30 3.79 11.03
N LEU A 41 -25.70 4.95 10.79
CA LEU A 41 -26.34 6.25 11.00
C LEU A 41 -27.55 6.48 10.08
N ARG A 42 -27.47 6.04 8.81
CA ARG A 42 -28.55 6.26 7.83
C ARG A 42 -29.74 5.31 8.01
N THR A 43 -29.47 4.08 8.41
CA THR A 43 -30.51 3.05 8.53
C THR A 43 -31.07 2.91 9.95
N GLY A 44 -30.34 3.37 10.98
CA GLY A 44 -30.64 3.10 12.36
C GLY A 44 -30.40 1.62 12.76
N ASP A 45 -29.85 0.79 11.89
CA ASP A 45 -29.60 -0.62 12.15
C ASP A 45 -28.24 -0.82 12.85
N GLU A 46 -28.29 -1.20 14.10
CA GLU A 46 -27.11 -1.47 14.95
C GLU A 46 -26.21 -2.59 14.42
N HIS A 47 -26.71 -3.43 13.52
CA HIS A 47 -25.92 -4.45 12.88
C HIS A 47 -24.68 -3.89 12.16
N TYR A 48 -24.82 -2.76 11.45
CA TYR A 48 -23.70 -2.10 10.79
C TYR A 48 -22.72 -1.50 11.79
N ASN A 49 -23.23 -1.02 12.93
CA ASN A 49 -22.41 -0.50 14.01
C ASN A 49 -21.57 -1.61 14.68
N HIS A 50 -22.18 -2.76 14.93
CA HIS A 50 -21.48 -3.95 15.45
C HIS A 50 -20.42 -4.44 14.45
N SER A 51 -20.75 -4.46 13.15
CA SER A 51 -19.79 -4.76 12.07
C SER A 51 -18.60 -3.80 12.08
N ALA A 52 -18.86 -2.50 12.21
CA ALA A 52 -17.80 -1.49 12.29
C ALA A 52 -16.90 -1.68 13.51
N ARG A 53 -17.45 -1.99 14.69
CA ARG A 53 -16.68 -2.27 15.92
C ARG A 53 -15.77 -3.50 15.76
N PHE A 54 -16.26 -4.55 15.12
CA PHE A 54 -15.46 -5.73 14.85
C PHE A 54 -14.22 -5.38 13.99
N TRP A 55 -14.44 -4.66 12.88
CA TRP A 55 -13.35 -4.24 11.99
C TRP A 55 -12.46 -3.18 12.61
N ALA A 56 -12.99 -2.29 13.45
CA ALA A 56 -12.19 -1.31 14.19
C ALA A 56 -11.17 -1.96 15.12
N LYS A 57 -11.49 -3.11 15.70
CA LYS A 57 -10.55 -3.83 16.55
C LYS A 57 -9.42 -4.48 15.74
N ILE A 58 -9.74 -5.09 14.60
CA ILE A 58 -8.71 -5.60 13.68
C ILE A 58 -7.84 -4.44 13.17
N PHE A 59 -8.45 -3.30 12.84
CA PHE A 59 -7.75 -2.07 12.52
C PHE A 59 -6.77 -1.66 13.64
N GLY A 60 -7.23 -1.61 14.90
CA GLY A 60 -6.39 -1.24 16.04
C GLY A 60 -5.21 -2.17 16.25
N ILE A 61 -5.37 -3.49 16.05
CA ILE A 61 -4.26 -4.45 16.09
C ILE A 61 -3.23 -4.14 15.00
N ASN A 62 -3.69 -3.94 13.75
CA ASN A 62 -2.80 -3.58 12.65
C ASN A 62 -2.10 -2.24 12.86
N PHE A 63 -2.84 -1.23 13.33
CA PHE A 63 -2.28 0.09 13.63
C PHE A 63 -1.13 0.00 14.65
N ALA A 64 -1.34 -0.72 15.77
CA ALA A 64 -0.31 -0.90 16.78
C ALA A 64 0.96 -1.56 16.21
N LEU A 65 0.80 -2.58 15.38
CA LEU A 65 1.95 -3.25 14.73
C LEU A 65 2.60 -2.33 13.65
N GLY A 66 1.79 -1.56 12.93
CA GLY A 66 2.28 -0.55 12.00
C GLY A 66 3.20 0.46 12.70
N VAL A 67 2.77 1.02 13.83
CA VAL A 67 3.58 1.95 14.63
C VAL A 67 4.89 1.30 15.10
N VAL A 68 4.81 0.12 15.70
CA VAL A 68 6.01 -0.59 16.22
C VAL A 68 7.02 -0.91 15.12
N THR A 69 6.56 -1.21 13.91
CA THR A 69 7.44 -1.54 12.78
C THR A 69 7.90 -0.32 11.99
N GLY A 70 7.19 0.81 12.10
CA GLY A 70 7.55 2.07 11.43
C GLY A 70 8.69 2.82 12.13
N ILE A 71 8.66 2.88 13.47
CA ILE A 71 9.70 3.59 14.26
C ILE A 71 11.13 3.17 13.89
N PRO A 72 11.46 1.86 13.76
CA PRO A 72 12.80 1.45 13.36
C PRO A 72 13.22 1.94 11.97
N MET A 73 12.27 2.14 11.05
CA MET A 73 12.57 2.65 9.71
C MET A 73 13.03 4.11 9.73
N GLU A 74 12.41 4.93 10.58
CA GLU A 74 12.85 6.32 10.76
C GLU A 74 14.32 6.39 11.23
N PHE A 75 14.72 5.49 12.11
CA PHE A 75 16.12 5.41 12.55
C PHE A 75 17.08 4.98 11.43
N GLN A 76 16.61 4.19 10.45
CA GLN A 76 17.46 3.75 9.34
C GLN A 76 17.90 4.90 8.43
N PHE A 77 17.13 5.98 8.34
CA PHE A 77 17.56 7.18 7.62
C PHE A 77 18.85 7.76 8.19
N GLY A 78 18.97 7.80 9.53
CA GLY A 78 20.19 8.27 10.19
C GLY A 78 21.33 7.24 10.29
N THR A 79 20.99 5.96 10.44
CA THR A 79 21.99 4.89 10.63
C THR A 79 22.52 4.32 9.31
N ASN A 80 21.64 3.90 8.41
CA ASN A 80 22.00 3.19 7.17
C ASN A 80 22.15 4.11 5.97
N TRP A 81 21.43 5.24 5.95
CA TRP A 81 21.30 6.18 4.83
C TRP A 81 21.70 7.60 5.22
N ALA A 82 22.77 7.76 6.04
CA ALA A 82 23.15 9.05 6.60
C ALA A 82 23.54 10.09 5.54
N GLU A 83 24.23 9.70 4.45
CA GLU A 83 24.59 10.66 3.39
C GLU A 83 23.36 11.12 2.61
N PHE A 84 22.36 10.25 2.41
CA PHE A 84 21.06 10.64 1.86
C PHE A 84 20.33 11.63 2.78
N SER A 85 20.25 11.32 4.07
CA SER A 85 19.61 12.19 5.06
C SER A 85 20.30 13.55 5.18
N LYS A 86 21.64 13.59 5.05
CA LYS A 86 22.41 14.82 5.01
C LYS A 86 22.13 15.62 3.74
N ALA A 87 22.14 14.96 2.58
CA ALA A 87 21.95 15.63 1.28
C ALA A 87 20.51 16.13 1.08
N ALA A 88 19.50 15.35 1.46
CA ALA A 88 18.09 15.60 1.17
C ALA A 88 17.23 15.97 2.39
N GLY A 89 17.82 16.03 3.60
CA GLY A 89 17.08 16.28 4.84
C GLY A 89 16.28 17.59 4.84
N GLY A 90 16.75 18.60 4.12
CA GLY A 90 16.02 19.87 3.94
C GLY A 90 14.68 19.73 3.21
N VAL A 91 14.48 18.62 2.47
CA VAL A 91 13.23 18.31 1.75
C VAL A 91 12.45 17.22 2.47
N ILE A 92 13.05 16.03 2.63
CA ILE A 92 12.35 14.86 3.20
C ILE A 92 11.98 15.05 4.66
N GLY A 93 12.81 15.77 5.43
CA GLY A 93 12.53 16.05 6.83
C GLY A 93 11.24 16.85 7.04
N GLN A 94 10.81 17.67 6.09
CA GLN A 94 9.57 18.44 6.19
C GLN A 94 8.34 17.52 6.14
N THR A 95 8.29 16.60 5.18
CA THR A 95 7.16 15.68 5.01
C THR A 95 7.10 14.65 6.12
N LEU A 96 8.24 14.10 6.54
CA LEU A 96 8.32 13.15 7.66
C LEU A 96 7.91 13.81 8.99
N ALA A 97 8.37 15.04 9.25
CA ALA A 97 7.95 15.79 10.45
C ALA A 97 6.44 16.10 10.45
N MET A 98 5.88 16.47 9.29
CA MET A 98 4.45 16.71 9.18
C MET A 98 3.63 15.43 9.33
N GLU A 99 4.10 14.32 8.81
CA GLU A 99 3.48 13.02 9.03
C GLU A 99 3.41 12.71 10.52
N GLY A 100 4.52 12.76 11.23
CA GLY A 100 4.57 12.48 12.66
C GLY A 100 3.74 13.45 13.50
N ILE A 101 3.86 14.77 13.27
CA ILE A 101 3.23 15.80 14.10
C ILE A 101 1.72 15.94 13.81
N PHE A 102 1.30 15.93 12.55
CA PHE A 102 -0.10 16.20 12.21
C PHE A 102 -0.90 14.91 11.98
N SER A 103 -0.43 14.05 11.10
CA SER A 103 -1.21 12.88 10.68
C SER A 103 -1.26 11.80 11.74
N PHE A 104 -0.11 11.41 12.27
CA PHE A 104 -0.04 10.36 13.29
C PHE A 104 -0.70 10.80 14.61
N PHE A 105 -0.52 12.06 15.05
CA PHE A 105 -1.22 12.56 16.24
C PHE A 105 -2.74 12.65 16.04
N LEU A 106 -3.19 13.07 14.86
CA LEU A 106 -4.61 13.07 14.53
C LEU A 106 -5.18 11.65 14.60
N GLU A 107 -4.54 10.72 13.91
CA GLU A 107 -4.98 9.32 13.85
C GLU A 107 -4.97 8.67 15.23
N SER A 108 -3.85 8.73 15.97
CA SER A 108 -3.71 8.09 17.27
C SER A 108 -4.64 8.67 18.33
N SER A 109 -4.84 10.01 18.37
CA SER A 109 -5.73 10.67 19.32
C SER A 109 -7.19 10.26 19.10
N PHE A 110 -7.64 10.25 17.86
CA PHE A 110 -9.02 9.87 17.56
C PHE A 110 -9.24 8.36 17.55
N LEU A 111 -8.21 7.55 17.36
CA LEU A 111 -8.32 6.08 17.45
C LEU A 111 -8.74 5.65 18.85
N GLY A 112 -8.16 6.22 19.91
CA GLY A 112 -8.57 5.94 21.28
C GLY A 112 -10.05 6.29 21.53
N LEU A 113 -10.48 7.45 21.06
CA LEU A 113 -11.89 7.86 21.12
C LEU A 113 -12.80 6.95 20.29
N PHE A 114 -12.33 6.51 19.13
CA PHE A 114 -13.09 5.62 18.27
C PHE A 114 -13.22 4.21 18.85
N LEU A 115 -12.19 3.67 19.49
CA LEU A 115 -12.24 2.32 20.07
C LEU A 115 -13.03 2.26 21.38
N PHE A 116 -12.96 3.31 22.20
CA PHE A 116 -13.44 3.29 23.59
C PHE A 116 -14.50 4.35 23.93
N GLY A 117 -14.63 5.42 23.12
CA GLY A 117 -15.42 6.60 23.43
C GLY A 117 -16.87 6.57 22.92
N GLU A 118 -17.39 5.47 22.39
CA GLU A 118 -18.70 5.42 21.73
C GLU A 118 -19.85 5.88 22.62
N ARG A 119 -19.87 5.44 23.91
CA ARG A 119 -20.91 5.84 24.86
C ARG A 119 -20.84 7.32 25.20
N LEU A 120 -19.65 7.90 25.21
CA LEU A 120 -19.40 9.31 25.51
C LEU A 120 -19.80 10.22 24.34
N LEU A 121 -19.44 9.82 23.12
CA LEU A 121 -19.60 10.64 21.93
C LEU A 121 -20.99 10.55 21.28
N GLY A 122 -21.75 9.51 21.60
CA GLY A 122 -22.98 9.18 20.89
C GLY A 122 -22.73 8.79 19.41
N PRO A 123 -23.80 8.43 18.66
CA PRO A 123 -23.65 7.86 17.31
C PRO A 123 -22.96 8.79 16.31
N VAL A 124 -23.33 10.07 16.28
CA VAL A 124 -22.76 11.06 15.34
C VAL A 124 -21.33 11.42 15.71
N GLY A 125 -21.05 11.69 16.99
CA GLY A 125 -19.71 12.00 17.48
C GLY A 125 -18.74 10.82 17.25
N HIS A 126 -19.22 9.60 17.45
CA HIS A 126 -18.41 8.39 17.20
C HIS A 126 -18.16 8.15 15.70
N TRP A 127 -19.13 8.44 14.84
CA TRP A 127 -18.93 8.45 13.39
C TRP A 127 -17.84 9.47 12.99
N PHE A 128 -17.91 10.67 13.57
CA PHE A 128 -16.94 11.73 13.29
C PHE A 128 -15.52 11.35 13.77
N ALA A 129 -15.40 10.70 14.94
CA ALA A 129 -14.12 10.15 15.39
C ALA A 129 -13.54 9.13 14.38
N GLY A 130 -14.37 8.20 13.87
CA GLY A 130 -13.95 7.27 12.82
C GLY A 130 -13.56 7.95 11.51
N LEU A 131 -14.27 9.01 11.12
CA LEU A 131 -13.91 9.82 9.95
C LEU A 131 -12.55 10.52 10.13
N LEU A 132 -12.23 11.03 11.32
CA LEU A 132 -10.95 11.66 11.60
C LEU A 132 -9.80 10.66 11.65
N VAL A 133 -10.04 9.44 12.14
CA VAL A 133 -9.07 8.33 12.01
C VAL A 133 -8.79 8.03 10.54
N PHE A 134 -9.82 7.93 9.71
CA PHE A 134 -9.67 7.73 8.26
C PHE A 134 -8.87 8.86 7.60
N ILE A 135 -9.22 10.12 7.88
CA ILE A 135 -8.51 11.28 7.30
C ILE A 135 -7.05 11.29 7.77
N GLY A 136 -6.78 11.05 9.06
CA GLY A 136 -5.41 11.01 9.61
C GLY A 136 -4.57 9.92 8.94
N SER A 137 -5.12 8.71 8.83
CA SER A 137 -4.45 7.57 8.18
C SER A 137 -4.13 7.86 6.71
N TRP A 138 -5.08 8.42 5.97
CA TRP A 138 -4.88 8.74 4.55
C TRP A 138 -3.93 9.94 4.35
N LEU A 139 -3.96 10.92 5.24
CA LEU A 139 -3.03 12.05 5.20
C LEU A 139 -1.59 11.59 5.51
N SER A 140 -1.41 10.68 6.49
CA SER A 140 -0.12 10.04 6.77
C SER A 140 0.42 9.35 5.52
N GLY A 141 -0.39 8.50 4.87
CA GLY A 141 -0.02 7.87 3.60
C GLY A 141 0.33 8.86 2.50
N TYR A 142 -0.37 10.01 2.42
CA TYR A 142 -0.05 11.04 1.45
C TYR A 142 1.34 11.66 1.65
N LEU A 143 1.68 12.01 2.88
CA LEU A 143 2.96 12.66 3.19
C LEU A 143 4.14 11.72 2.93
N ILE A 144 4.01 10.43 3.25
CA ILE A 144 5.03 9.43 2.94
C ILE A 144 5.16 9.21 1.43
N VAL A 145 4.04 9.02 0.72
CA VAL A 145 4.07 8.83 -0.74
C VAL A 145 4.57 10.09 -1.46
N ALA A 146 4.26 11.30 -0.97
CA ALA A 146 4.80 12.53 -1.54
C ALA A 146 6.33 12.63 -1.38
N THR A 147 6.87 12.08 -0.28
CA THR A 147 8.32 11.99 -0.07
C THR A 147 8.96 11.07 -1.11
N ASP A 148 8.42 9.86 -1.29
CA ASP A 148 8.93 8.92 -2.31
C ASP A 148 8.74 9.46 -3.73
N ALA A 149 7.59 10.03 -4.03
CA ALA A 149 7.30 10.65 -5.31
C ALA A 149 8.26 11.79 -5.66
N TRP A 150 8.71 12.55 -4.66
CA TRP A 150 9.76 13.54 -4.85
C TRP A 150 11.10 12.88 -5.20
N MET A 151 11.42 11.73 -4.62
CA MET A 151 12.61 10.97 -5.01
C MET A 151 12.50 10.41 -6.43
N GLN A 152 11.28 10.09 -6.90
CA GLN A 152 11.00 9.63 -8.26
C GLN A 152 11.04 10.78 -9.30
N TYR A 153 10.51 11.94 -8.93
CA TYR A 153 10.41 13.13 -9.78
C TYR A 153 10.61 14.40 -8.94
N PRO A 154 11.87 14.82 -8.71
CA PRO A 154 12.20 15.96 -7.87
C PRO A 154 11.61 17.27 -8.40
N THR A 155 10.84 17.95 -7.55
CA THR A 155 10.27 19.28 -7.85
C THR A 155 10.39 20.19 -6.64
N GLY A 156 10.37 21.51 -6.85
CA GLY A 156 10.32 22.49 -5.76
C GLY A 156 11.56 22.53 -4.87
N TYR A 157 12.72 22.13 -5.36
CA TYR A 157 14.00 22.14 -4.66
C TYR A 157 14.98 23.15 -5.24
N ARG A 158 16.03 23.42 -4.48
CA ARG A 158 17.25 24.09 -4.96
C ARG A 158 18.51 23.34 -4.46
N LEU A 159 19.53 23.30 -5.29
CA LEU A 159 20.83 22.77 -4.95
C LEU A 159 21.69 23.89 -4.35
N LEU A 160 22.26 23.62 -3.17
CA LEU A 160 23.22 24.54 -2.54
C LEU A 160 24.64 24.28 -3.07
N PRO A 161 25.55 25.28 -2.95
CA PRO A 161 26.96 25.08 -3.29
C PRO A 161 27.64 23.95 -2.49
N SER A 162 27.12 23.61 -1.32
CA SER A 162 27.56 22.47 -0.49
C SER A 162 27.19 21.09 -1.07
N GLY A 163 26.32 21.03 -2.09
CA GLY A 163 25.71 19.80 -2.60
C GLY A 163 24.44 19.36 -1.86
N GLU A 164 24.05 20.07 -0.82
CA GLU A 164 22.80 19.81 -0.11
C GLU A 164 21.58 20.30 -0.90
N ILE A 165 20.44 19.60 -0.72
CA ILE A 165 19.19 19.89 -1.40
C ILE A 165 18.23 20.53 -0.40
N GLU A 166 17.83 21.76 -0.68
CA GLU A 166 16.84 22.47 0.13
C GLU A 166 15.48 22.54 -0.55
N LEU A 167 14.43 22.59 0.26
CA LEU A 167 13.07 22.83 -0.21
C LEU A 167 12.91 24.32 -0.60
N ALA A 168 12.67 24.57 -1.89
CA ALA A 168 12.39 25.91 -2.39
C ALA A 168 10.89 26.23 -2.40
N SER A 169 10.04 25.20 -2.57
CA SER A 169 8.59 25.36 -2.57
C SER A 169 7.90 24.11 -2.01
N PHE A 170 7.31 24.29 -0.84
CA PHE A 170 6.53 23.23 -0.18
C PHE A 170 5.30 22.79 -1.01
N TRP A 171 4.62 23.74 -1.64
CA TRP A 171 3.47 23.43 -2.48
C TRP A 171 3.87 22.67 -3.76
N ALA A 172 5.03 22.97 -4.34
CA ALA A 172 5.54 22.20 -5.48
C ALA A 172 5.89 20.76 -5.11
N LEU A 173 6.30 20.51 -3.86
CA LEU A 173 6.51 19.17 -3.32
C LEU A 173 5.18 18.45 -3.16
N LEU A 174 4.23 19.03 -2.41
CA LEU A 174 2.95 18.39 -2.12
C LEU A 174 2.05 18.23 -3.35
N LEU A 175 2.05 19.20 -4.28
CA LEU A 175 1.24 19.13 -5.48
C LEU A 175 2.02 18.57 -6.68
N ASN A 176 3.10 17.84 -6.41
CA ASN A 176 3.83 17.13 -7.43
C ASN A 176 2.88 16.16 -8.18
N PRO A 177 2.76 16.28 -9.52
CA PRO A 177 1.87 15.40 -10.28
C PRO A 177 2.17 13.91 -10.10
N TRP A 178 3.45 13.55 -9.89
CA TRP A 178 3.84 12.18 -9.58
C TRP A 178 3.27 11.73 -8.23
N ALA A 179 3.34 12.60 -7.19
CA ALA A 179 2.78 12.29 -5.87
C ALA A 179 1.28 12.04 -5.94
N LEU A 180 0.54 12.86 -6.68
CA LEU A 180 -0.92 12.69 -6.82
C LEU A 180 -1.26 11.37 -7.53
N ALA A 181 -0.55 11.04 -8.61
CA ALA A 181 -0.77 9.82 -9.37
C ALA A 181 -0.42 8.56 -8.55
N GLN A 182 0.77 8.54 -7.96
CA GLN A 182 1.27 7.42 -7.15
C GLN A 182 0.41 7.20 -5.91
N TYR A 183 0.01 8.28 -5.22
CA TYR A 183 -0.86 8.20 -4.07
C TYR A 183 -2.24 7.64 -4.43
N ALA A 184 -2.87 8.16 -5.49
CA ALA A 184 -4.17 7.65 -5.93
C ALA A 184 -4.10 6.14 -6.23
N HIS A 185 -3.08 5.70 -6.96
CA HIS A 185 -2.88 4.29 -7.29
C HIS A 185 -2.65 3.45 -6.03
N ASN A 186 -1.77 3.89 -5.13
CA ASN A 186 -1.42 3.19 -3.89
C ASN A 186 -2.61 3.06 -2.93
N MET A 187 -3.40 4.14 -2.75
CA MET A 187 -4.55 4.13 -1.84
C MET A 187 -5.70 3.25 -2.32
N ILE A 188 -5.93 3.19 -3.64
CA ILE A 188 -6.91 2.25 -4.20
C ILE A 188 -6.43 0.80 -4.00
N GLY A 189 -5.11 0.53 -4.10
CA GLY A 189 -4.51 -0.76 -3.74
C GLY A 189 -4.75 -1.13 -2.27
N ALA A 190 -4.67 -0.17 -1.36
CA ALA A 190 -4.99 -0.37 0.06
C ALA A 190 -6.50 -0.68 0.26
N VAL A 191 -7.39 0.06 -0.41
CA VAL A 191 -8.84 -0.23 -0.40
C VAL A 191 -9.11 -1.63 -0.94
N GLN A 192 -8.46 -2.01 -2.03
CA GLN A 192 -8.56 -3.35 -2.61
C GLN A 192 -8.18 -4.42 -1.58
N THR A 193 -7.07 -4.22 -0.86
CA THR A 193 -6.63 -5.13 0.20
C THR A 193 -7.69 -5.25 1.31
N GLY A 194 -8.20 -4.14 1.83
CA GLY A 194 -9.27 -4.12 2.81
C GLY A 194 -10.54 -4.86 2.34
N CYS A 195 -10.91 -4.68 1.07
CA CYS A 195 -12.07 -5.34 0.46
C CYS A 195 -11.90 -6.85 0.36
N PHE A 196 -10.73 -7.33 -0.09
CA PHE A 196 -10.45 -8.77 -0.15
C PHE A 196 -10.43 -9.40 1.24
N VAL A 197 -9.79 -8.76 2.23
CA VAL A 197 -9.75 -9.24 3.60
C VAL A 197 -11.16 -9.28 4.20
N MET A 198 -11.96 -8.23 4.03
CA MET A 198 -13.33 -8.19 4.53
C MET A 198 -14.22 -9.26 3.87
N ALA A 199 -14.15 -9.40 2.55
CA ALA A 199 -14.90 -10.42 1.82
C ALA A 199 -14.47 -11.84 2.21
N ALA A 200 -13.18 -12.05 2.43
CA ALA A 200 -12.62 -13.36 2.82
C ALA A 200 -13.08 -13.80 4.20
N VAL A 201 -13.08 -12.91 5.20
CA VAL A 201 -13.60 -13.21 6.55
C VAL A 201 -15.09 -13.51 6.47
N GLY A 202 -15.86 -12.75 5.68
CA GLY A 202 -17.27 -13.06 5.45
C GLY A 202 -17.49 -14.40 4.75
N ALA A 203 -16.66 -14.73 3.73
CA ALA A 203 -16.70 -16.01 3.05
C ALA A 203 -16.35 -17.18 3.99
N PHE A 204 -15.34 -17.01 4.85
CA PHE A 204 -15.00 -17.97 5.89
C PHE A 204 -16.20 -18.25 6.81
N TYR A 205 -16.88 -17.22 7.32
CA TYR A 205 -18.05 -17.40 8.18
C TYR A 205 -19.21 -18.09 7.47
N LEU A 206 -19.46 -17.78 6.19
CA LEU A 206 -20.48 -18.45 5.38
C LEU A 206 -20.16 -19.94 5.18
N LEU A 207 -18.90 -20.26 4.87
CA LEU A 207 -18.45 -21.64 4.70
C LEU A 207 -18.52 -22.44 6.01
N ALA A 208 -18.19 -21.80 7.14
CA ALA A 208 -18.25 -22.37 8.49
C ALA A 208 -19.66 -22.35 9.09
N ARG A 209 -20.66 -21.75 8.43
CA ARG A 209 -22.04 -21.61 8.86
C ARG A 209 -22.20 -20.92 10.22
N ARG A 210 -21.38 -19.89 10.47
CA ARG A 210 -21.41 -19.10 11.69
C ARG A 210 -21.51 -17.60 11.40
N ASP A 211 -22.01 -16.82 12.35
CA ASP A 211 -22.15 -15.35 12.21
C ASP A 211 -22.79 -14.91 10.87
N LEU A 212 -23.76 -15.70 10.39
CA LEU A 212 -24.27 -15.61 9.00
C LEU A 212 -24.79 -14.23 8.60
N PHE A 213 -25.33 -13.48 9.54
CA PHE A 213 -25.86 -12.15 9.28
C PHE A 213 -24.72 -11.17 9.01
N TYR A 214 -23.68 -11.19 9.84
CA TYR A 214 -22.46 -10.38 9.65
C TYR A 214 -21.66 -10.83 8.42
N ALA A 215 -21.57 -12.12 8.21
CA ALA A 215 -20.89 -12.71 7.06
C ALA A 215 -21.42 -12.15 5.73
N LYS A 216 -22.74 -12.11 5.56
CA LYS A 216 -23.38 -11.54 4.36
C LYS A 216 -23.06 -10.06 4.19
N THR A 217 -23.01 -9.29 5.28
CA THR A 217 -22.64 -7.87 5.25
C THR A 217 -21.20 -7.69 4.83
N PHE A 218 -20.26 -8.46 5.40
CA PHE A 218 -18.83 -8.39 5.06
C PHE A 218 -18.60 -8.73 3.59
N VAL A 219 -19.18 -9.82 3.09
CA VAL A 219 -19.09 -10.17 1.67
C VAL A 219 -19.72 -9.09 0.78
N ARG A 220 -20.90 -8.57 1.14
CA ARG A 220 -21.59 -7.54 0.36
C ARG A 220 -20.76 -6.27 0.27
N VAL A 221 -20.30 -5.74 1.40
CA VAL A 221 -19.52 -4.50 1.43
C VAL A 221 -18.18 -4.71 0.73
N GLY A 222 -17.44 -5.79 1.05
CA GLY A 222 -16.15 -6.11 0.46
C GLY A 222 -16.23 -6.26 -1.06
N VAL A 223 -17.21 -6.97 -1.58
CA VAL A 223 -17.39 -7.17 -3.03
C VAL A 223 -17.86 -5.89 -3.74
N THR A 224 -18.82 -5.16 -3.15
CA THR A 224 -19.35 -3.94 -3.79
C THR A 224 -18.30 -2.84 -3.90
N VAL A 225 -17.56 -2.58 -2.81
CA VAL A 225 -16.46 -1.60 -2.83
C VAL A 225 -15.28 -2.14 -3.63
N GLY A 226 -15.01 -3.45 -3.52
CA GLY A 226 -13.88 -4.11 -4.17
C GLY A 226 -13.97 -4.09 -5.70
N VAL A 227 -15.15 -4.30 -6.29
CA VAL A 227 -15.30 -4.22 -7.75
C VAL A 227 -15.06 -2.80 -8.27
N ILE A 228 -15.51 -1.78 -7.54
CA ILE A 228 -15.26 -0.38 -7.88
C ILE A 228 -13.76 -0.10 -7.78
N ALA A 229 -13.14 -0.49 -6.67
CA ALA A 229 -11.71 -0.32 -6.46
C ALA A 229 -10.86 -1.02 -7.53
N ALA A 230 -11.22 -2.26 -7.94
CA ALA A 230 -10.50 -3.00 -8.96
C ALA A 230 -10.53 -2.30 -10.33
N VAL A 231 -11.67 -1.75 -10.74
CA VAL A 231 -11.78 -0.99 -11.99
C VAL A 231 -10.99 0.32 -11.90
N VAL A 232 -11.12 1.07 -10.80
CA VAL A 232 -10.42 2.34 -10.59
C VAL A 232 -8.91 2.13 -10.50
N GLN A 233 -8.46 1.01 -9.93
CA GLN A 233 -7.04 0.65 -9.85
C GLN A 233 -6.41 0.51 -11.24
N LEU A 234 -7.10 -0.13 -12.18
CA LEU A 234 -6.54 -0.36 -13.52
C LEU A 234 -6.73 0.87 -14.42
N VAL A 235 -7.98 1.33 -14.60
CA VAL A 235 -8.28 2.27 -15.68
C VAL A 235 -7.83 3.69 -15.37
N PRO A 236 -8.26 4.42 -14.33
CA PRO A 236 -7.72 5.75 -14.15
C PRO A 236 -6.36 5.77 -13.45
N THR A 237 -6.17 5.03 -12.32
CA THR A 237 -4.97 5.26 -11.52
C THR A 237 -3.74 4.54 -12.05
N GLY A 238 -3.87 3.30 -12.53
CA GLY A 238 -2.78 2.56 -13.15
C GLY A 238 -2.36 3.17 -14.49
N ASP A 239 -3.33 3.57 -15.30
CA ASP A 239 -3.09 4.24 -16.57
C ASP A 239 -2.34 5.58 -16.40
N ILE A 240 -2.80 6.44 -15.47
CA ILE A 240 -2.13 7.71 -15.17
C ILE A 240 -0.69 7.46 -14.71
N GLN A 241 -0.47 6.47 -13.82
CA GLN A 241 0.87 6.14 -13.34
C GLN A 241 1.77 5.64 -14.48
N GLY A 242 1.26 4.80 -15.38
CA GLY A 242 1.99 4.32 -16.56
C GLY A 242 2.41 5.48 -17.50
N VAL A 243 1.50 6.42 -17.75
CA VAL A 243 1.80 7.63 -18.54
C VAL A 243 2.83 8.52 -17.85
N MET A 244 2.80 8.66 -16.52
CA MET A 244 3.81 9.41 -15.76
C MET A 244 5.19 8.78 -15.91
N ILE A 245 5.31 7.45 -15.79
CA ILE A 245 6.56 6.73 -16.02
C ILE A 245 7.05 6.93 -17.44
N ALA A 246 6.19 6.79 -18.45
CA ALA A 246 6.56 6.98 -19.84
C ALA A 246 7.16 8.38 -20.13
N ARG A 247 6.61 9.41 -19.50
CA ARG A 247 7.04 10.81 -19.71
C ARG A 247 8.31 11.18 -18.96
N HIS A 248 8.45 10.72 -17.72
CA HIS A 248 9.48 11.21 -16.80
C HIS A 248 10.61 10.21 -16.54
N GLN A 249 10.32 8.91 -16.70
CA GLN A 249 11.29 7.82 -16.50
C GLN A 249 11.23 6.81 -17.66
N PRO A 250 11.46 7.23 -18.91
CA PRO A 250 11.29 6.34 -20.07
C PRO A 250 12.23 5.14 -20.08
N VAL A 251 13.40 5.21 -19.42
CA VAL A 251 14.28 4.05 -19.23
C VAL A 251 13.65 3.00 -18.32
N THR A 252 12.93 3.44 -17.29
CA THR A 252 12.15 2.55 -16.40
C THR A 252 11.03 1.87 -17.18
N LEU A 253 10.29 2.62 -18.03
CA LEU A 253 9.28 2.05 -18.92
C LEU A 253 9.88 0.95 -19.81
N ALA A 254 10.98 1.25 -20.49
CA ALA A 254 11.64 0.27 -21.39
C ALA A 254 12.03 -0.99 -20.62
N ALA A 255 12.58 -0.85 -19.41
CA ALA A 255 13.03 -1.98 -18.60
C ALA A 255 11.85 -2.83 -18.06
N MET A 256 10.78 -2.18 -17.54
CA MET A 256 9.64 -2.91 -17.00
C MET A 256 8.78 -3.62 -18.05
N GLU A 257 8.79 -3.10 -19.28
CA GLU A 257 8.09 -3.69 -20.42
C GLU A 257 8.97 -4.69 -21.22
N GLY A 258 10.27 -4.80 -20.88
CA GLY A 258 11.21 -5.64 -21.62
C GLY A 258 11.45 -5.15 -23.04
N LEU A 259 11.36 -3.84 -23.28
CA LEU A 259 11.55 -3.20 -24.56
C LEU A 259 13.04 -2.86 -24.74
N PHE A 260 13.79 -3.77 -25.35
CA PHE A 260 15.23 -3.58 -25.55
C PHE A 260 15.58 -2.66 -26.71
N ARG A 261 14.71 -2.57 -27.73
CA ARG A 261 14.92 -1.75 -28.92
C ARG A 261 13.78 -0.76 -29.11
N SER A 262 14.16 0.47 -29.44
CA SER A 262 13.21 1.51 -29.80
C SER A 262 12.45 1.14 -31.08
N GLN A 263 11.12 1.27 -31.06
CA GLN A 263 10.30 0.94 -32.23
C GLN A 263 9.00 1.72 -32.29
N ASP A 264 8.53 1.94 -33.51
CA ASP A 264 7.22 2.52 -33.77
C ASP A 264 6.14 1.45 -33.61
N GLY A 265 5.00 1.81 -33.06
CA GLY A 265 3.95 0.84 -32.80
C GLY A 265 4.41 -0.30 -31.85
N ALA A 266 5.09 0.05 -30.76
CA ALA A 266 5.63 -0.90 -29.81
C ALA A 266 4.54 -1.80 -29.21
N PRO A 267 4.74 -3.12 -29.19
CA PRO A 267 3.80 -4.07 -28.60
C PRO A 267 3.87 -4.03 -27.08
N LEU A 268 2.75 -4.32 -26.43
CA LEU A 268 2.70 -4.59 -25.00
C LEU A 268 3.04 -6.06 -24.74
N ALA A 269 4.06 -6.33 -23.97
CA ALA A 269 4.37 -7.69 -23.54
C ALA A 269 3.42 -8.11 -22.40
N ILE A 270 2.73 -9.24 -22.57
CA ILE A 270 1.93 -9.87 -21.50
C ILE A 270 2.79 -10.86 -20.73
N LEU A 271 3.62 -11.60 -21.42
CA LEU A 271 4.56 -12.59 -20.89
C LEU A 271 5.84 -12.56 -21.71
N GLY A 272 6.95 -12.97 -21.12
CA GLY A 272 8.24 -13.10 -21.75
C GLY A 272 9.34 -13.32 -20.74
N GLN A 273 10.56 -13.53 -21.21
CA GLN A 273 11.75 -13.68 -20.37
C GLN A 273 12.82 -12.69 -20.87
N PRO A 274 13.16 -11.67 -20.07
CA PRO A 274 14.21 -10.73 -20.44
C PRO A 274 15.58 -11.44 -20.56
N ASP A 275 16.18 -11.37 -21.75
CA ASP A 275 17.57 -11.80 -22.01
C ASP A 275 18.44 -10.54 -22.15
N ILE A 276 19.00 -10.10 -21.03
CA ILE A 276 19.79 -8.86 -20.97
C ILE A 276 21.08 -9.02 -21.78
N ALA A 277 21.67 -10.22 -21.77
CA ALA A 277 22.94 -10.48 -22.47
C ALA A 277 22.80 -10.31 -23.99
N ASN A 278 21.68 -10.72 -24.56
CA ASN A 278 21.39 -10.62 -25.99
C ASN A 278 20.50 -9.42 -26.36
N GLY A 279 20.06 -8.63 -25.40
CA GLY A 279 19.24 -7.43 -25.61
C GLY A 279 17.90 -7.74 -26.28
N LYS A 280 17.17 -8.74 -25.78
CA LYS A 280 15.88 -9.18 -26.32
C LYS A 280 14.97 -9.74 -25.24
N LEU A 281 13.67 -9.84 -25.58
CA LEU A 281 12.68 -10.56 -24.80
C LEU A 281 12.46 -11.93 -25.44
N ASP A 282 12.73 -13.02 -24.72
CA ASP A 282 12.52 -14.38 -25.21
C ASP A 282 11.07 -14.83 -24.99
N ASN A 283 10.57 -15.65 -25.93
CA ASN A 283 9.22 -16.24 -25.91
C ASN A 283 8.09 -15.23 -25.58
N PRO A 284 8.05 -14.05 -26.22
CA PRO A 284 7.11 -13.02 -25.85
C PRO A 284 5.70 -13.35 -26.34
N LEU A 285 4.72 -13.26 -25.42
CA LEU A 285 3.31 -13.10 -25.78
C LEU A 285 2.99 -11.61 -25.76
N GLN A 286 2.67 -11.05 -26.94
CA GLN A 286 2.56 -9.60 -27.10
C GLN A 286 1.24 -9.21 -27.78
N VAL A 287 0.75 -8.02 -27.42
CA VAL A 287 -0.36 -7.35 -28.13
C VAL A 287 0.25 -6.24 -29.01
N PRO A 288 0.14 -6.33 -30.34
CA PRO A 288 0.76 -5.37 -31.25
C PRO A 288 0.30 -3.95 -31.00
N SER A 289 1.23 -2.99 -31.06
CA SER A 289 1.01 -1.53 -30.92
C SER A 289 0.35 -1.06 -29.62
N MET A 290 0.01 -1.96 -28.71
CA MET A 290 -0.74 -1.63 -27.49
C MET A 290 0.09 -0.78 -26.53
N LEU A 291 1.40 -0.99 -26.40
CA LEU A 291 2.27 -0.18 -25.54
C LEU A 291 2.32 1.27 -26.05
N SER A 292 2.46 1.48 -27.36
CA SER A 292 2.40 2.82 -27.96
C SER A 292 1.07 3.52 -27.66
N PHE A 293 -0.03 2.80 -27.82
CA PHE A 293 -1.36 3.35 -27.53
C PHE A 293 -1.55 3.70 -26.04
N LEU A 294 -1.16 2.81 -25.12
CA LEU A 294 -1.29 3.05 -23.68
C LEU A 294 -0.44 4.23 -23.20
N THR A 295 0.75 4.41 -23.77
CA THR A 295 1.68 5.46 -23.34
C THR A 295 1.37 6.83 -23.96
N TYR A 296 1.08 6.85 -25.28
CA TYR A 296 0.99 8.10 -26.04
C TYR A 296 -0.39 8.34 -26.70
N ARG A 297 -1.34 7.42 -26.56
CA ARG A 297 -2.68 7.46 -27.19
C ARG A 297 -2.62 7.43 -28.71
N GLU A 298 -1.53 6.94 -29.24
CA GLU A 298 -1.30 6.81 -30.68
C GLU A 298 -0.69 5.44 -30.99
N TRP A 299 -1.33 4.69 -31.89
CA TRP A 299 -0.93 3.30 -32.21
C TRP A 299 0.43 3.19 -32.88
N SER A 300 0.84 4.23 -33.61
CA SER A 300 2.11 4.29 -34.33
C SER A 300 3.22 5.03 -33.59
N ALA A 301 2.94 5.57 -32.38
CA ALA A 301 3.93 6.33 -31.63
C ALA A 301 5.19 5.50 -31.36
N GLN A 302 6.35 6.15 -31.48
CA GLN A 302 7.60 5.52 -31.12
C GLN A 302 7.75 5.43 -29.61
N VAL A 303 8.03 4.24 -29.11
CA VAL A 303 8.46 4.01 -27.72
C VAL A 303 9.96 3.73 -27.72
N ARG A 304 10.69 4.49 -26.88
CA ARG A 304 12.13 4.31 -26.72
C ARG A 304 12.42 3.03 -25.94
N GLY A 305 13.27 2.17 -26.51
CA GLY A 305 13.81 0.99 -25.85
C GLY A 305 15.03 1.29 -25.00
N LEU A 306 15.57 0.29 -24.35
CA LEU A 306 16.81 0.40 -23.55
C LEU A 306 18.01 0.88 -24.39
N ASP A 307 18.04 0.56 -25.69
CA ASP A 307 19.06 1.00 -26.65
C ASP A 307 19.17 2.53 -26.81
N ALA A 308 18.12 3.26 -26.44
CA ALA A 308 18.13 4.74 -26.47
C ALA A 308 18.81 5.39 -25.26
N PHE A 309 19.26 4.60 -24.28
CA PHE A 309 19.80 5.11 -23.02
C PHE A 309 21.19 4.52 -22.72
N PRO A 310 22.10 5.31 -22.12
CA PRO A 310 23.38 4.79 -21.65
C PRO A 310 23.17 3.67 -20.62
N GLN A 311 23.99 2.62 -20.68
CA GLN A 311 23.87 1.46 -19.81
C GLN A 311 24.01 1.80 -18.30
N ASP A 312 24.78 2.83 -17.98
CA ASP A 312 24.95 3.30 -16.58
C ASP A 312 23.71 3.98 -16.00
N GLN A 313 22.67 4.22 -16.82
CA GLN A 313 21.35 4.70 -16.41
C GLN A 313 20.31 3.60 -16.37
N TRP A 314 20.64 2.38 -16.80
CA TRP A 314 19.71 1.27 -16.76
C TRP A 314 19.43 0.84 -15.32
N PRO A 315 18.20 0.42 -14.99
CA PRO A 315 17.93 -0.26 -13.74
C PRO A 315 18.80 -1.49 -13.56
N ASP A 316 19.43 -1.63 -12.40
CA ASP A 316 20.45 -2.67 -12.15
C ASP A 316 19.88 -4.09 -12.00
N LYS A 317 18.54 -4.24 -11.87
CA LYS A 317 17.83 -5.52 -11.72
C LYS A 317 16.64 -5.62 -12.69
N ILE A 318 16.93 -5.50 -13.99
CA ILE A 318 15.89 -5.45 -15.04
C ILE A 318 14.97 -6.66 -15.01
N GLU A 319 15.50 -7.87 -14.82
CA GLU A 319 14.68 -9.10 -14.75
C GLU A 319 13.67 -9.03 -13.59
N LEU A 320 14.14 -8.66 -12.38
CA LEU A 320 13.28 -8.54 -11.22
C LEU A 320 12.25 -7.43 -11.40
N LEU A 321 12.62 -6.30 -12.00
CA LEU A 321 11.74 -5.20 -12.34
C LEU A 321 10.63 -5.67 -13.30
N TYR A 322 11.02 -6.35 -14.38
CA TYR A 322 10.09 -6.88 -15.37
C TYR A 322 9.06 -7.82 -14.73
N TYR A 323 9.52 -8.82 -13.98
CA TYR A 323 8.61 -9.78 -13.34
C TYR A 323 7.74 -9.14 -12.27
N SER A 324 8.27 -8.20 -11.48
CA SER A 324 7.48 -7.47 -10.48
C SER A 324 6.33 -6.70 -11.12
N TYR A 325 6.60 -5.97 -12.21
CA TYR A 325 5.58 -5.25 -12.96
C TYR A 325 4.49 -6.20 -13.51
N HIS A 326 4.90 -7.29 -14.15
CA HIS A 326 3.95 -8.24 -14.74
C HIS A 326 3.12 -9.00 -13.70
N VAL A 327 3.69 -9.31 -12.53
CA VAL A 327 2.94 -9.89 -11.39
C VAL A 327 1.91 -8.89 -10.87
N MET A 328 2.28 -7.62 -10.70
CA MET A 328 1.34 -6.57 -10.26
C MET A 328 0.16 -6.43 -11.23
N VAL A 329 0.43 -6.28 -12.53
CA VAL A 329 -0.61 -6.09 -13.56
C VAL A 329 -1.46 -7.34 -13.73
N GLY A 330 -0.84 -8.52 -13.73
CA GLY A 330 -1.54 -9.81 -13.82
C GLY A 330 -2.50 -10.04 -12.67
N LEU A 331 -2.06 -9.78 -11.42
CA LEU A 331 -2.92 -9.88 -10.25
C LEU A 331 -4.01 -8.80 -10.26
N GLY A 332 -3.70 -7.56 -10.65
CA GLY A 332 -4.72 -6.50 -10.81
C GLY A 332 -5.83 -6.90 -11.78
N THR A 333 -5.48 -7.52 -12.90
CA THR A 333 -6.45 -8.06 -13.87
C THR A 333 -7.28 -9.20 -13.26
N LEU A 334 -6.64 -10.09 -12.51
CA LEU A 334 -7.33 -11.17 -11.79
C LEU A 334 -8.31 -10.63 -10.75
N PHE A 335 -7.97 -9.52 -10.05
CA PHE A 335 -8.87 -8.90 -9.07
C PHE A 335 -10.15 -8.39 -9.72
N ILE A 336 -10.06 -7.80 -10.91
CA ILE A 336 -11.25 -7.39 -11.67
C ILE A 336 -12.11 -8.62 -11.96
N ALA A 337 -11.54 -9.71 -12.42
CA ALA A 337 -12.28 -10.93 -12.73
C ALA A 337 -12.98 -11.51 -11.48
N ILE A 338 -12.26 -11.65 -10.36
CA ILE A 338 -12.80 -12.17 -9.09
C ILE A 338 -13.93 -11.25 -8.58
N MET A 339 -13.69 -9.95 -8.50
CA MET A 339 -14.65 -9.02 -7.93
C MET A 339 -15.87 -8.80 -8.83
N ALA A 340 -15.67 -8.73 -10.15
CA ALA A 340 -16.79 -8.61 -11.10
C ALA A 340 -17.68 -9.86 -11.09
N LEU A 341 -17.09 -11.04 -11.09
CA LEU A 341 -17.84 -12.29 -11.01
C LEU A 341 -18.58 -12.41 -9.68
N SER A 342 -17.92 -12.03 -8.57
CA SER A 342 -18.58 -11.96 -7.26
C SER A 342 -19.74 -10.97 -7.25
N ALA A 343 -19.56 -9.79 -7.84
CA ALA A 343 -20.62 -8.77 -7.94
C ALA A 343 -21.82 -9.25 -8.80
N ILE A 344 -21.56 -9.95 -9.90
CA ILE A 344 -22.61 -10.56 -10.74
C ILE A 344 -23.39 -11.62 -9.93
N LEU A 345 -22.68 -12.48 -9.19
CA LEU A 345 -23.32 -13.49 -8.34
C LEU A 345 -24.10 -12.84 -7.19
N LEU A 346 -23.57 -11.75 -6.63
CA LEU A 346 -24.25 -10.98 -5.59
C LEU A 346 -25.53 -10.33 -6.11
N TRP A 347 -25.47 -9.68 -7.26
CA TRP A 347 -26.64 -9.10 -7.94
C TRP A 347 -27.73 -10.12 -8.24
N ARG A 348 -27.30 -11.35 -8.61
CA ARG A 348 -28.23 -12.48 -8.84
C ARG A 348 -28.69 -13.19 -7.55
N ASN A 349 -28.31 -12.70 -6.37
CA ASN A 349 -28.56 -13.30 -5.06
C ASN A 349 -28.03 -14.75 -4.91
N LYS A 350 -27.00 -15.14 -5.68
CA LYS A 350 -26.41 -16.49 -5.68
C LYS A 350 -25.06 -16.57 -4.98
N LEU A 351 -24.42 -15.43 -4.66
CA LEU A 351 -23.05 -15.42 -4.12
C LEU A 351 -22.94 -16.16 -2.79
N PHE A 352 -23.91 -16.00 -1.89
CA PHE A 352 -23.87 -16.61 -0.56
C PHE A 352 -24.04 -18.13 -0.56
N GLU A 353 -24.50 -18.71 -1.67
CA GLU A 353 -24.67 -20.15 -1.87
C GLU A 353 -23.57 -20.75 -2.77
N ALA A 354 -22.86 -19.91 -3.50
CA ALA A 354 -21.80 -20.31 -4.44
C ALA A 354 -20.51 -20.68 -3.69
N ARG A 355 -20.49 -21.88 -3.07
CA ARG A 355 -19.36 -22.33 -2.22
C ARG A 355 -18.00 -22.20 -2.91
N TRP A 356 -17.91 -22.50 -4.22
CA TRP A 356 -16.68 -22.36 -4.98
C TRP A 356 -16.16 -20.91 -5.02
N MET A 357 -17.06 -19.94 -5.16
CA MET A 357 -16.69 -18.53 -5.17
C MET A 357 -16.31 -18.02 -3.77
N LEU A 358 -16.98 -18.51 -2.72
CA LEU A 358 -16.60 -18.25 -1.34
C LEU A 358 -15.19 -18.77 -1.03
N TRP A 359 -14.82 -19.95 -1.54
CA TRP A 359 -13.46 -20.48 -1.44
C TRP A 359 -12.44 -19.59 -2.17
N ILE A 360 -12.75 -19.12 -3.37
CA ILE A 360 -11.89 -18.18 -4.11
C ILE A 360 -11.69 -16.90 -3.29
N LEU A 361 -12.76 -16.28 -2.81
CA LEU A 361 -12.67 -15.06 -1.99
C LEU A 361 -11.82 -15.29 -0.73
N MET A 362 -12.02 -16.39 -0.03
CA MET A 362 -11.29 -16.70 1.19
C MET A 362 -9.79 -16.92 0.94
N LEU A 363 -9.44 -17.63 -0.12
CA LEU A 363 -8.04 -17.95 -0.44
C LEU A 363 -7.30 -16.79 -1.13
N SER A 364 -8.02 -15.77 -1.59
CA SER A 364 -7.42 -14.60 -2.26
C SER A 364 -6.79 -13.58 -1.31
N VAL A 365 -6.87 -13.75 0.01
CA VAL A 365 -6.31 -12.81 1.01
C VAL A 365 -4.86 -12.40 0.73
N PRO A 366 -3.92 -13.30 0.39
CA PRO A 366 -2.53 -12.90 0.18
C PRO A 366 -2.30 -12.13 -1.13
N LEU A 367 -3.18 -12.27 -2.13
CA LEU A 367 -2.95 -11.75 -3.47
C LEU A 367 -2.82 -10.22 -3.53
N PRO A 368 -3.66 -9.39 -2.85
CA PRO A 368 -3.47 -7.94 -2.83
C PRO A 368 -2.15 -7.52 -2.19
N TYR A 369 -1.68 -8.22 -1.17
CA TYR A 369 -0.37 -7.96 -0.56
C TYR A 369 0.77 -8.24 -1.54
N VAL A 370 0.69 -9.35 -2.28
CA VAL A 370 1.67 -9.69 -3.32
C VAL A 370 1.66 -8.65 -4.43
N ALA A 371 0.47 -8.23 -4.90
CA ALA A 371 0.34 -7.24 -5.97
C ALA A 371 0.93 -5.86 -5.57
N ASN A 372 0.62 -5.40 -4.36
CA ASN A 372 1.16 -4.13 -3.85
C ASN A 372 2.69 -4.21 -3.63
N THR A 373 3.20 -5.34 -3.09
CA THR A 373 4.65 -5.56 -2.98
C THR A 373 5.32 -5.51 -4.34
N ALA A 374 4.76 -6.19 -5.32
CA ALA A 374 5.26 -6.18 -6.69
C ALA A 374 5.22 -4.76 -7.30
N GLY A 375 4.17 -3.99 -7.03
CA GLY A 375 4.07 -2.58 -7.45
C GLY A 375 5.15 -1.70 -6.84
N TRP A 376 5.40 -1.81 -5.55
CA TRP A 376 6.48 -1.09 -4.88
C TRP A 376 7.88 -1.52 -5.38
N LEU A 377 8.10 -2.82 -5.58
CA LEU A 377 9.33 -3.30 -6.20
C LEU A 377 9.52 -2.71 -7.61
N THR A 378 8.44 -2.59 -8.38
CA THR A 378 8.49 -1.96 -9.71
C THR A 378 8.93 -0.49 -9.61
N ALA A 379 8.36 0.29 -8.69
CA ALA A 379 8.73 1.68 -8.50
C ALA A 379 10.19 1.84 -8.05
N GLU A 380 10.60 1.08 -7.02
CA GLU A 380 11.90 1.23 -6.39
C GLU A 380 13.05 0.64 -7.22
N LEU A 381 12.83 -0.46 -7.91
CA LEU A 381 13.83 -1.03 -8.83
C LEU A 381 13.91 -0.19 -10.13
N GLY A 382 12.78 0.32 -10.59
CA GLY A 382 12.72 1.17 -11.79
C GLY A 382 13.49 2.48 -11.63
N ARG A 383 13.50 3.06 -10.42
CA ARG A 383 14.27 4.27 -10.12
C ARG A 383 15.79 4.04 -10.13
N GLN A 384 16.26 2.83 -9.90
CA GLN A 384 17.71 2.56 -9.89
C GLN A 384 18.38 2.91 -11.24
N PRO A 385 19.65 3.36 -11.24
CA PRO A 385 20.58 3.41 -10.11
C PRO A 385 20.44 4.67 -9.22
N TRP A 386 19.36 5.40 -9.35
CA TRP A 386 19.14 6.64 -8.63
C TRP A 386 18.46 6.42 -7.27
N LEU A 387 18.95 7.09 -6.26
CA LEU A 387 18.26 7.26 -4.98
C LEU A 387 17.28 8.45 -5.06
N ILE A 388 17.75 9.57 -5.66
CA ILE A 388 16.90 10.70 -6.08
C ILE A 388 17.12 10.86 -7.57
N TYR A 389 16.08 10.66 -8.36
CA TYR A 389 16.17 10.57 -9.81
C TYR A 389 16.88 11.79 -10.43
N GLY A 390 17.97 11.53 -11.14
CA GLY A 390 18.79 12.54 -11.79
C GLY A 390 19.68 13.39 -10.86
N LEU A 391 19.54 13.29 -9.52
CA LEU A 391 20.28 14.10 -8.56
C LEU A 391 21.31 13.32 -7.74
N MET A 392 20.94 12.14 -7.26
CA MET A 392 21.79 11.35 -6.36
C MET A 392 21.72 9.86 -6.71
N ARG A 393 22.85 9.21 -6.95
CA ARG A 393 22.90 7.77 -7.14
C ARG A 393 22.85 7.04 -5.79
N THR A 394 22.25 5.85 -5.78
CA THR A 394 22.04 5.03 -4.58
C THR A 394 23.34 4.73 -3.84
N VAL A 395 24.44 4.53 -4.57
CA VAL A 395 25.78 4.27 -3.98
C VAL A 395 26.28 5.43 -3.10
N HIS A 396 25.84 6.65 -3.38
CA HIS A 396 26.26 7.83 -2.63
C HIS A 396 25.40 8.14 -1.39
N GLY A 397 24.27 7.41 -1.20
CA GLY A 397 23.32 7.67 -0.11
C GLY A 397 23.60 6.90 1.16
N ILE A 398 24.42 5.83 1.10
CA ILE A 398 24.69 4.96 2.23
C ILE A 398 25.62 5.59 3.26
N SER A 399 25.51 5.13 4.49
CA SER A 399 26.38 5.55 5.59
C SER A 399 27.79 4.97 5.42
N PRO A 400 28.86 5.78 5.30
CA PRO A 400 30.21 5.28 5.08
C PRO A 400 30.80 4.57 6.30
N ARG A 401 30.25 4.82 7.50
CA ARG A 401 30.72 4.27 8.77
C ARG A 401 30.09 2.91 9.11
N VAL A 402 29.03 2.50 8.43
CA VAL A 402 28.34 1.23 8.69
C VAL A 402 28.81 0.18 7.69
N VAL A 403 29.66 -0.71 8.15
CA VAL A 403 30.20 -1.80 7.35
C VAL A 403 29.16 -2.92 7.15
N ALA A 404 29.34 -3.74 6.09
CA ALA A 404 28.41 -4.82 5.75
C ALA A 404 28.12 -5.77 6.93
N GLY A 405 29.11 -6.09 7.77
CA GLY A 405 28.91 -6.96 8.95
C GLY A 405 27.94 -6.39 9.98
N SER A 406 28.04 -5.08 10.28
CA SER A 406 27.11 -4.41 11.19
C SER A 406 25.70 -4.36 10.61
N ALA A 407 25.55 -4.09 9.30
CA ALA A 407 24.27 -4.07 8.62
C ALA A 407 23.62 -5.47 8.60
N TRP A 408 24.40 -6.54 8.40
CA TRP A 408 23.93 -7.93 8.51
C TRP A 408 23.45 -8.26 9.92
N PHE A 409 24.21 -7.87 10.95
CA PHE A 409 23.81 -8.10 12.35
C PHE A 409 22.46 -7.45 12.68
N THR A 410 22.26 -6.20 12.29
CA THR A 410 21.00 -5.49 12.52
C THR A 410 19.86 -6.07 11.69
N LEU A 411 20.09 -6.46 10.43
CA LEU A 411 19.10 -7.12 9.58
C LEU A 411 18.60 -8.44 10.22
N ILE A 412 19.51 -9.29 10.67
CA ILE A 412 19.15 -10.55 11.34
C ILE A 412 18.34 -10.28 12.61
N GLY A 413 18.73 -9.25 13.38
CA GLY A 413 17.96 -8.81 14.55
C GLY A 413 16.53 -8.38 14.20
N PHE A 414 16.35 -7.59 13.12
CA PHE A 414 15.02 -7.21 12.62
C PHE A 414 14.23 -8.42 12.11
N MET A 415 14.86 -9.35 11.39
CA MET A 415 14.18 -10.58 10.94
C MET A 415 13.64 -11.37 12.12
N GLY A 416 14.43 -11.54 13.19
CA GLY A 416 13.98 -12.22 14.41
C GLY A 416 12.83 -11.50 15.11
N MET A 417 12.96 -10.19 15.34
CA MET A 417 11.93 -9.38 15.96
C MET A 417 10.62 -9.39 15.14
N TYR A 418 10.69 -9.19 13.83
CA TYR A 418 9.53 -9.16 12.96
C TYR A 418 8.85 -10.52 12.83
N THR A 419 9.61 -11.62 12.95
CA THR A 419 9.02 -12.98 13.06
C THR A 419 8.17 -13.10 14.31
N LEU A 420 8.66 -12.66 15.47
CA LEU A 420 7.89 -12.66 16.72
C LEU A 420 6.64 -11.77 16.64
N LEU A 421 6.77 -10.57 16.05
CA LEU A 421 5.64 -9.66 15.82
C LEU A 421 4.61 -10.26 14.86
N SER A 422 5.05 -10.99 13.82
CA SER A 422 4.15 -11.70 12.89
C SER A 422 3.35 -12.78 13.61
N ILE A 423 4.00 -13.59 14.47
CA ILE A 423 3.32 -14.62 15.26
C ILE A 423 2.28 -13.98 16.19
N LEU A 424 2.65 -12.89 16.89
CA LEU A 424 1.74 -12.15 17.75
C LEU A 424 0.55 -11.58 16.95
N TRP A 425 0.80 -10.96 15.81
CA TRP A 425 -0.22 -10.40 14.93
C TRP A 425 -1.19 -11.48 14.45
N LEU A 426 -0.67 -12.59 13.91
CA LEU A 426 -1.50 -13.70 13.44
C LEU A 426 -2.36 -14.25 14.57
N PHE A 427 -1.79 -14.43 15.77
CA PHE A 427 -2.53 -14.89 16.94
C PHE A 427 -3.66 -13.93 17.31
N LEU A 428 -3.39 -12.61 17.38
CA LEU A 428 -4.38 -11.63 17.78
C LEU A 428 -5.51 -11.50 16.74
N VAL A 429 -5.18 -11.45 15.46
CA VAL A 429 -6.16 -11.36 14.38
C VAL A 429 -6.98 -12.63 14.27
N TYR A 430 -6.32 -13.80 14.35
CA TYR A 430 -7.01 -15.10 14.35
C TYR A 430 -8.00 -15.20 15.52
N ARG A 431 -7.56 -14.86 16.73
CA ARG A 431 -8.43 -14.85 17.93
C ARG A 431 -9.65 -13.94 17.75
N GLU A 432 -9.45 -12.78 17.12
CA GLU A 432 -10.53 -11.84 16.85
C GLU A 432 -11.55 -12.40 15.87
N ILE A 433 -11.05 -13.00 14.77
CA ILE A 433 -11.91 -13.64 13.75
C ILE A 433 -12.61 -14.86 14.34
N GLU A 434 -11.94 -15.65 15.18
CA GLU A 434 -12.54 -16.82 15.80
C GLU A 434 -13.67 -16.45 16.78
N GLN A 435 -13.51 -15.38 17.57
CA GLN A 435 -14.55 -14.89 18.47
C GLN A 435 -15.78 -14.39 17.68
N GLY A 436 -15.56 -13.76 16.55
CA GLY A 436 -16.61 -13.22 15.69
C GLY A 436 -17.39 -12.06 16.31
N PRO A 437 -18.19 -11.34 15.53
CA PRO A 437 -18.95 -10.18 16.00
C PRO A 437 -20.10 -10.55 16.97
N GLU A 438 -20.70 -11.72 16.81
CA GLU A 438 -21.89 -12.12 17.58
C GLU A 438 -21.55 -12.49 19.05
N LEU A 439 -20.48 -13.26 19.27
CA LEU A 439 -20.01 -13.60 20.63
C LEU A 439 -19.55 -12.35 21.37
N ARG A 440 -18.91 -11.44 20.69
CA ARG A 440 -18.46 -10.16 21.27
C ARG A 440 -19.59 -9.31 21.78
N GLU A 441 -20.66 -9.20 21.02
CA GLU A 441 -21.80 -8.39 21.47
C GLU A 441 -22.48 -9.03 22.68
N LYS A 442 -22.60 -10.35 22.74
CA LYS A 442 -23.07 -11.07 23.91
C LYS A 442 -22.19 -10.81 25.15
N LEU A 443 -20.88 -10.84 25.00
CA LEU A 443 -19.95 -10.55 26.10
C LEU A 443 -20.02 -9.09 26.56
N ARG A 444 -20.21 -8.15 25.63
CA ARG A 444 -20.34 -6.71 25.94
C ARG A 444 -21.63 -6.39 26.72
N THR A 445 -22.73 -7.03 26.37
CA THR A 445 -24.01 -6.85 27.04
C THR A 445 -24.08 -7.58 28.39
N ALA A 446 -23.26 -8.63 28.58
CA ALA A 446 -23.17 -9.39 29.83
C ALA A 446 -22.34 -8.68 30.92
N VAL A 447 -21.46 -7.74 30.57
CA VAL A 447 -20.70 -6.95 31.54
C VAL A 447 -21.58 -5.79 32.01
N PRO A 448 -21.95 -5.69 33.32
CA PRO A 448 -22.68 -4.54 33.84
C PRO A 448 -21.91 -3.25 33.54
N ALA A 449 -22.61 -2.17 33.22
CA ALA A 449 -22.01 -0.86 33.09
C ALA A 449 -21.21 -0.57 34.37
N PRO A 450 -19.99 -0.02 34.29
CA PRO A 450 -19.26 0.41 35.46
C PRO A 450 -20.17 1.38 36.20
N VAL A 451 -20.37 1.10 37.48
CA VAL A 451 -21.11 1.99 38.39
C VAL A 451 -20.39 3.34 38.29
N THR A 452 -21.05 4.32 37.67
CA THR A 452 -20.58 5.71 37.74
C THR A 452 -20.55 6.04 39.22
N ALA A 453 -19.36 6.22 39.80
CA ALA A 453 -19.24 6.76 41.12
C ALA A 453 -19.94 8.11 41.07
N ASP A 454 -21.04 8.21 41.76
CA ASP A 454 -21.77 9.45 41.99
C ASP A 454 -20.83 10.31 42.87
N TYR A 455 -20.07 11.17 42.20
CA TYR A 455 -19.34 12.23 42.89
C TYR A 455 -20.40 13.26 43.27
N GLY A 456 -21.15 12.91 44.33
CA GLY A 456 -21.99 13.87 45.01
C GLY A 456 -21.17 15.09 45.39
N ASP A 457 -21.77 16.22 45.14
CA ASP A 457 -21.32 17.59 45.39
C ASP A 457 -20.33 17.73 46.52
N ILE A 458 -19.10 18.16 46.24
CA ILE A 458 -18.22 18.89 47.15
C ILE A 458 -17.81 20.19 46.45
#